data_f9cdef8aa36c430fd3f02bbb95892a73
#
_entry.id   f9cdef8aa36c430fd3f02bbb95892a73
#
_cell.length_a   1.000
_cell.length_b   1.000
_cell.length_c   1.000
_cell.angle_alpha   90.00
_cell.angle_beta   90.00
_cell.angle_gamma   90.00
#
_symmetry.space_group_name_H-M   'P 1'
#
loop_
_entity.id
_entity.type
_entity.pdbx_description
1 polymer ?
#
loop_
_entity_poly.entity_id
_entity_poly.type
_entity_poly.pdbx_seq_one_letter_code
_entity_poly.pdbx_strand_id
1 'polypeptide(L)'
;MIFPEIEDIKIIDSIRAKYDPLAGLVRPHITIVFPFESPMSNGDIEEILAKRLKNIKPFELVLNGMTKSKDQFGNYLFLDVKKGNEEITSMHDILYGNEFREYDLGLGYKPHMTVGKLPTPEALETAYREVKAIDINVRTIVNKISVEMIGENEESIIIIEHAL
;
A
#
# COMPACT_ATOMS: atom_id res chain seq x y z
N MET A 1 -2.62 -6.40 0.77
CA MET A 1 -1.52 -5.41 0.82
C MET A 1 -0.17 -6.05 0.59
N ILE A 2 0.84 -5.25 0.23
CA ILE A 2 2.25 -5.66 0.21
C ILE A 2 2.96 -4.93 1.34
N PHE A 3 3.64 -5.68 2.21
CA PHE A 3 4.55 -5.15 3.23
C PHE A 3 5.98 -5.49 2.79
N PRO A 4 6.65 -4.60 2.05
CA PRO A 4 7.98 -4.88 1.53
C PRO A 4 8.99 -5.03 2.65
N GLU A 5 9.94 -5.95 2.50
CA GLU A 5 11.10 -6.05 3.37
C GLU A 5 12.09 -4.94 3.00
N ILE A 6 12.38 -4.03 3.93
CA ILE A 6 13.20 -2.85 3.72
C ILE A 6 14.35 -2.87 4.72
N GLU A 7 15.59 -2.99 4.23
CA GLU A 7 16.78 -3.08 5.09
C GLU A 7 16.97 -1.84 5.96
N ASP A 8 16.86 -0.64 5.38
CA ASP A 8 16.93 0.64 6.11
C ASP A 8 15.59 1.36 6.09
N ILE A 9 14.65 0.86 6.89
CA ILE A 9 13.31 1.42 7.03
C ILE A 9 13.30 2.76 7.79
N LYS A 10 14.36 3.09 8.53
CA LYS A 10 14.39 4.24 9.47
C LYS A 10 14.06 5.58 8.81
N ILE A 11 14.50 5.78 7.57
CA ILE A 11 14.20 7.02 6.84
C ILE A 11 12.70 7.12 6.57
N ILE A 12 12.08 6.04 6.11
CA ILE A 12 10.63 5.97 5.85
C ILE A 12 9.86 6.17 7.14
N ASP A 13 10.25 5.48 8.21
CA ASP A 13 9.60 5.59 9.51
C ASP A 13 9.71 7.01 10.09
N SER A 14 10.85 7.68 9.91
CA SER A 14 11.04 9.07 10.36
C SER A 14 10.13 10.06 9.63
N ILE A 15 9.90 9.86 8.33
CA ILE A 15 8.97 10.66 7.53
C ILE A 15 7.54 10.37 7.98
N ARG A 16 7.18 9.11 8.11
CA ARG A 16 5.85 8.69 8.56
C ARG A 16 5.55 9.19 9.97
N ALA A 17 6.46 9.06 10.90
CA ALA A 17 6.28 9.57 12.27
C ALA A 17 5.94 11.08 12.31
N LYS A 18 6.39 11.84 11.31
CA LYS A 18 6.13 13.29 11.22
C LYS A 18 4.84 13.63 10.46
N TYR A 19 4.47 12.82 9.45
CA TYR A 19 3.46 13.21 8.47
C TYR A 19 2.32 12.21 8.27
N ASP A 20 2.40 11.00 8.84
CA ASP A 20 1.41 9.95 8.65
C ASP A 20 0.73 9.62 9.99
N PRO A 21 -0.57 9.92 10.18
CA PRO A 21 -1.28 9.59 11.41
C PRO A 21 -1.34 8.08 11.68
N LEU A 22 -1.12 7.22 10.68
CA LEU A 22 -1.07 5.76 10.84
C LEU A 22 0.34 5.24 11.15
N ALA A 23 1.33 6.13 11.35
CA ALA A 23 2.66 5.71 11.78
C ALA A 23 2.59 5.00 13.15
N GLY A 24 3.15 3.80 13.24
CA GLY A 24 3.08 2.97 14.45
C GLY A 24 1.84 2.09 14.57
N LEU A 25 0.78 2.35 13.82
CA LEU A 25 -0.43 1.50 13.75
C LEU A 25 -0.34 0.49 12.62
N VAL A 26 0.15 0.93 11.47
CA VAL A 26 0.31 0.12 10.27
C VAL A 26 1.74 0.24 9.76
N ARG A 27 2.38 -0.87 9.43
CA ARG A 27 3.72 -0.84 8.80
C ARG A 27 3.68 -0.15 7.43
N PRO A 28 4.82 0.40 6.93
CA PRO A 28 4.92 0.88 5.55
C PRO A 28 4.47 -0.21 4.56
N HIS A 29 3.52 0.13 3.68
CA HIS A 29 2.87 -0.84 2.80
C HIS A 29 2.43 -0.22 1.47
N ILE A 30 2.11 -1.10 0.52
CA ILE A 30 1.42 -0.75 -0.73
C ILE A 30 0.05 -1.43 -0.71
N THR A 31 -1.00 -0.63 -0.84
CA THR A 31 -2.38 -1.13 -0.89
C THR A 31 -2.65 -1.71 -2.27
N ILE A 32 -3.15 -2.96 -2.33
CA ILE A 32 -3.64 -3.59 -3.57
C ILE A 32 -5.16 -3.43 -3.64
N VAL A 33 -5.84 -3.70 -2.53
CA VAL A 33 -7.29 -3.57 -2.37
C VAL A 33 -7.55 -2.66 -1.19
N PHE A 34 -8.41 -1.65 -1.37
CA PHE A 34 -8.80 -0.71 -0.31
C PHE A 34 -9.59 -1.44 0.79
N PRO A 35 -9.54 -0.96 2.04
CA PRO A 35 -10.32 -1.54 3.13
C PRO A 35 -11.82 -1.54 2.83
N PHE A 36 -12.49 -2.63 3.15
CA PHE A 36 -13.92 -2.78 3.03
C PHE A 36 -14.46 -3.72 4.12
N GLU A 37 -15.75 -3.61 4.44
CA GLU A 37 -16.43 -4.56 5.30
C GLU A 37 -17.00 -5.71 4.47
N SER A 38 -16.80 -6.93 4.94
CA SER A 38 -17.24 -8.13 4.22
C SER A 38 -17.65 -9.24 5.18
N PRO A 39 -18.67 -10.02 4.84
CA PRO A 39 -19.05 -11.24 5.58
C PRO A 39 -18.17 -12.45 5.22
N MET A 40 -17.22 -12.33 4.29
CA MET A 40 -16.36 -13.43 3.88
C MET A 40 -15.49 -13.92 5.04
N SER A 41 -15.38 -15.25 5.17
CA SER A 41 -14.44 -15.84 6.11
C SER A 41 -12.99 -15.75 5.58
N ASN A 42 -12.01 -15.93 6.46
CA ASN A 42 -10.60 -16.00 6.05
C ASN A 42 -10.37 -17.09 4.99
N GLY A 43 -11.05 -18.24 5.13
CA GLY A 43 -10.94 -19.34 4.16
C GLY A 43 -11.47 -18.96 2.78
N ASP A 44 -12.57 -18.20 2.69
CA ASP A 44 -13.10 -17.71 1.41
C ASP A 44 -12.08 -16.77 0.73
N ILE A 45 -11.46 -15.89 1.52
CA ILE A 45 -10.44 -14.96 1.00
C ILE A 45 -9.20 -15.71 0.53
N GLU A 46 -8.73 -16.70 1.29
CA GLU A 46 -7.58 -17.55 0.90
C GLU A 46 -7.84 -18.27 -0.41
N GLU A 47 -9.05 -18.85 -0.58
CA GLU A 47 -9.44 -19.52 -1.83
C GLU A 47 -9.47 -18.55 -3.02
N ILE A 48 -10.01 -17.35 -2.83
CA ILE A 48 -10.01 -16.29 -3.85
C ILE A 48 -8.58 -15.95 -4.26
N LEU A 49 -7.70 -15.69 -3.31
CA LEU A 49 -6.30 -15.36 -3.60
C LEU A 49 -5.59 -16.48 -4.35
N ALA A 50 -5.71 -17.72 -3.85
CA ALA A 50 -5.10 -18.90 -4.49
C ALA A 50 -5.60 -19.12 -5.93
N LYS A 51 -6.88 -18.89 -6.19
CA LYS A 51 -7.48 -19.01 -7.49
C LYS A 51 -7.07 -17.90 -8.46
N ARG A 52 -7.13 -16.66 -7.98
CA ARG A 52 -6.98 -15.47 -8.82
C ARG A 52 -5.54 -15.09 -9.08
N LEU A 53 -4.67 -15.27 -8.09
CA LEU A 53 -3.28 -14.84 -8.17
C LEU A 53 -2.30 -15.98 -8.53
N LYS A 54 -2.76 -17.18 -8.85
CA LYS A 54 -1.95 -18.37 -9.16
C LYS A 54 -0.87 -18.19 -10.24
N ASN A 55 -1.04 -17.19 -11.11
CA ASN A 55 -0.09 -16.90 -12.18
C ASN A 55 0.85 -15.73 -11.86
N ILE A 56 0.62 -15.03 -10.77
CA ILE A 56 1.53 -14.00 -10.30
C ILE A 56 2.76 -14.70 -9.72
N LYS A 57 3.94 -14.23 -10.06
CA LYS A 57 5.21 -14.76 -9.57
C LYS A 57 5.91 -13.71 -8.73
N PRO A 58 6.83 -14.11 -7.83
CA PRO A 58 7.68 -13.16 -7.14
C PRO A 58 8.33 -12.18 -8.12
N PHE A 59 8.33 -10.90 -7.77
CA PHE A 59 8.80 -9.83 -8.64
C PHE A 59 9.65 -8.81 -7.88
N GLU A 60 10.47 -8.09 -8.61
CA GLU A 60 11.29 -7.02 -8.04
C GLU A 60 10.46 -5.75 -7.84
N LEU A 61 10.53 -5.20 -6.64
CA LEU A 61 9.95 -3.92 -6.27
C LEU A 61 11.06 -2.89 -6.11
N VAL A 62 10.91 -1.73 -6.77
CA VAL A 62 11.77 -0.58 -6.56
C VAL A 62 10.90 0.62 -6.18
N LEU A 63 11.19 1.20 -5.01
CA LEU A 63 10.56 2.45 -4.54
C LEU A 63 11.59 3.57 -4.61
N ASN A 64 11.25 4.65 -5.28
CA ASN A 64 12.11 5.84 -5.37
C ASN A 64 11.29 7.06 -5.80
N GLY A 65 11.65 8.22 -5.26
CA GLY A 65 11.03 9.50 -5.57
C GLY A 65 9.74 9.76 -4.82
N MET A 66 9.57 11.02 -4.43
CA MET A 66 8.40 11.50 -3.70
C MET A 66 7.45 12.22 -4.63
N THR A 67 6.15 11.94 -4.50
CA THR A 67 5.09 12.67 -5.20
C THR A 67 4.00 13.10 -4.23
N LYS A 68 3.21 14.07 -4.68
CA LYS A 68 2.02 14.56 -3.97
C LYS A 68 0.78 14.05 -4.68
N SER A 69 -0.22 13.69 -3.91
CA SER A 69 -1.55 13.38 -4.42
C SER A 69 -2.61 14.06 -3.58
N LYS A 70 -3.74 14.34 -4.20
CA LYS A 70 -4.93 14.88 -3.55
C LYS A 70 -6.15 14.24 -4.16
N ASP A 71 -7.03 13.77 -3.30
CA ASP A 71 -8.34 13.24 -3.67
C ASP A 71 -9.42 13.68 -2.64
N GLN A 72 -10.59 13.08 -2.72
CA GLN A 72 -11.70 13.36 -1.81
C GLN A 72 -11.44 12.88 -0.37
N PHE A 73 -10.43 12.04 -0.13
CA PHE A 73 -10.11 11.46 1.18
C PHE A 73 -8.93 12.15 1.87
N GLY A 74 -8.15 12.97 1.15
CA GLY A 74 -7.05 13.69 1.77
C GLY A 74 -5.98 14.25 0.85
N ASN A 75 -4.90 14.68 1.49
CA ASN A 75 -3.70 15.22 0.86
C ASN A 75 -2.53 14.32 1.25
N TYR A 76 -1.88 13.70 0.28
CA TYR A 76 -0.95 12.61 0.52
C TYR A 76 0.45 12.87 0.01
N LEU A 77 1.43 12.37 0.75
CA LEU A 77 2.78 12.14 0.26
C LEU A 77 2.94 10.67 -0.10
N PHE A 78 3.40 10.41 -1.30
CA PHE A 78 3.64 9.06 -1.80
C PHE A 78 5.12 8.84 -2.11
N LEU A 79 5.62 7.69 -1.74
CA LEU A 79 6.85 7.12 -2.27
C LEU A 79 6.46 6.27 -3.49
N ASP A 80 7.01 6.62 -4.65
CA ASP A 80 6.60 6.04 -5.93
C ASP A 80 7.14 4.62 -6.12
N VAL A 81 6.33 3.77 -6.73
CA VAL A 81 6.77 2.49 -7.28
C VAL A 81 7.37 2.73 -8.66
N LYS A 82 8.67 2.44 -8.85
CA LYS A 82 9.38 2.56 -10.14
C LYS A 82 9.49 1.22 -10.87
N LYS A 83 9.49 0.11 -10.15
CA LYS A 83 9.45 -1.26 -10.70
C LYS A 83 8.49 -2.10 -9.88
N GLY A 84 7.77 -3.02 -10.51
CA GLY A 84 6.69 -3.81 -9.89
C GLY A 84 5.30 -3.21 -10.11
N ASN A 85 5.19 -2.08 -10.83
CA ASN A 85 3.91 -1.43 -11.12
C ASN A 85 2.95 -2.35 -11.87
N GLU A 86 3.43 -3.06 -12.88
CA GLU A 86 2.61 -3.92 -13.74
C GLU A 86 2.04 -5.08 -12.94
N GLU A 87 2.86 -5.73 -12.12
CA GLU A 87 2.45 -6.86 -11.28
C GLU A 87 1.43 -6.42 -10.22
N ILE A 88 1.68 -5.28 -9.56
CA ILE A 88 0.78 -4.76 -8.52
C ILE A 88 -0.55 -4.31 -9.15
N THR A 89 -0.52 -3.60 -10.27
CA THR A 89 -1.72 -3.19 -11.00
C THR A 89 -2.49 -4.40 -11.48
N SER A 90 -1.81 -5.43 -12.01
CA SER A 90 -2.45 -6.67 -12.43
C SER A 90 -3.17 -7.37 -11.28
N MET A 91 -2.56 -7.44 -10.09
CA MET A 91 -3.24 -8.00 -8.91
C MET A 91 -4.48 -7.20 -8.52
N HIS A 92 -4.38 -5.87 -8.51
CA HIS A 92 -5.50 -4.97 -8.25
C HIS A 92 -6.65 -5.22 -9.24
N ASP A 93 -6.36 -5.19 -10.54
CA ASP A 93 -7.36 -5.34 -11.60
C ASP A 93 -8.01 -6.73 -11.59
N ILE A 94 -7.23 -7.79 -11.34
CA ILE A 94 -7.75 -9.15 -11.22
C ILE A 94 -8.74 -9.26 -10.05
N LEU A 95 -8.41 -8.70 -8.90
CA LEU A 95 -9.24 -8.81 -7.71
C LEU A 95 -10.52 -7.98 -7.84
N TYR A 96 -10.44 -6.73 -8.28
CA TYR A 96 -11.61 -5.88 -8.49
C TYR A 96 -12.41 -6.24 -9.75
N GLY A 97 -11.80 -6.86 -10.75
CA GLY A 97 -12.51 -7.39 -11.91
C GLY A 97 -13.36 -8.62 -11.60
N ASN A 98 -13.25 -9.19 -10.41
CA ASN A 98 -13.90 -10.44 -9.98
C ASN A 98 -14.63 -10.28 -8.64
N GLU A 99 -14.18 -11.01 -7.60
CA GLU A 99 -14.92 -11.16 -6.35
C GLU A 99 -15.02 -9.85 -5.53
N PHE A 100 -14.09 -8.91 -5.71
CA PHE A 100 -14.10 -7.63 -4.97
C PHE A 100 -14.69 -6.47 -5.77
N ARG A 101 -15.37 -6.75 -6.88
CA ARG A 101 -15.90 -5.72 -7.79
C ARG A 101 -16.87 -4.74 -7.11
N GLU A 102 -17.69 -5.23 -6.19
CA GLU A 102 -18.68 -4.41 -5.49
C GLU A 102 -18.03 -3.40 -4.50
N TYR A 103 -16.78 -3.63 -4.13
CA TYR A 103 -16.01 -2.78 -3.22
C TYR A 103 -15.11 -1.77 -3.96
N ASP A 104 -15.17 -1.75 -5.29
CA ASP A 104 -14.37 -0.80 -6.10
C ASP A 104 -14.92 0.61 -5.91
N LEU A 105 -14.07 1.49 -5.41
CA LEU A 105 -14.38 2.91 -5.18
C LEU A 105 -14.37 3.74 -6.48
N GLY A 106 -14.04 3.15 -7.62
CA GLY A 106 -13.92 3.84 -8.91
C GLY A 106 -12.78 4.86 -8.96
N LEU A 107 -11.80 4.74 -8.09
CA LEU A 107 -10.62 5.60 -8.06
C LEU A 107 -9.57 5.11 -9.05
N GLY A 108 -8.91 6.03 -9.75
CA GLY A 108 -7.76 5.68 -10.57
C GLY A 108 -6.65 5.06 -9.71
N TYR A 109 -6.28 3.82 -10.01
CA TYR A 109 -5.27 3.11 -9.25
C TYR A 109 -3.86 3.37 -9.79
N LYS A 110 -2.97 3.77 -8.89
CA LYS A 110 -1.52 3.86 -9.14
C LYS A 110 -0.80 3.29 -7.92
N PRO A 111 -0.01 2.22 -8.05
CA PRO A 111 0.75 1.66 -6.93
C PRO A 111 1.68 2.68 -6.29
N HIS A 112 1.62 2.79 -4.97
CA HIS A 112 2.45 3.70 -4.18
C HIS A 112 2.53 3.23 -2.73
N MET A 113 3.52 3.73 -2.00
CA MET A 113 3.56 3.65 -0.54
C MET A 113 3.21 5.01 0.04
N THR A 114 2.18 5.09 0.87
CA THR A 114 1.85 6.32 1.60
C THR A 114 2.87 6.55 2.71
N VAL A 115 3.48 7.72 2.69
CA VAL A 115 4.44 8.16 3.71
C VAL A 115 3.98 9.41 4.47
N GLY A 116 2.82 9.95 4.11
CA GLY A 116 2.19 11.04 4.81
C GLY A 116 0.75 11.28 4.37
N LYS A 117 -0.10 11.70 5.32
CA LYS A 117 -1.45 12.19 5.10
C LYS A 117 -1.62 13.50 5.86
N LEU A 118 -1.79 14.60 5.13
CA LEU A 118 -1.75 15.95 5.67
C LEU A 118 -3.15 16.56 5.73
N PRO A 119 -3.43 17.41 6.74
CA PRO A 119 -4.76 17.99 6.92
C PRO A 119 -5.13 19.02 5.85
N THR A 120 -4.14 19.73 5.27
CA THR A 120 -4.38 20.77 4.26
C THR A 120 -3.41 20.68 3.08
N PRO A 121 -3.77 21.25 1.92
CA PRO A 121 -2.86 21.37 0.79
C PRO A 121 -1.58 22.15 1.12
N GLU A 122 -1.63 23.19 1.96
CA GLU A 122 -0.49 24.00 2.36
C GLU A 122 0.48 23.19 3.24
N ALA A 123 -0.07 22.37 4.15
CA ALA A 123 0.72 21.43 4.94
C ALA A 123 1.41 20.39 4.05
N LEU A 124 0.70 19.87 3.02
CA LEU A 124 1.26 18.96 2.03
C LEU A 124 2.42 19.60 1.25
N GLU A 125 2.26 20.85 0.80
CA GLU A 125 3.33 21.58 0.09
C GLU A 125 4.56 21.76 0.97
N THR A 126 4.36 22.06 2.26
CA THR A 126 5.45 22.22 3.21
C THR A 126 6.17 20.91 3.45
N ALA A 127 5.43 19.84 3.75
CA ALA A 127 5.97 18.51 3.96
C ALA A 127 6.73 18.00 2.70
N TYR A 128 6.15 18.18 1.51
CA TYR A 128 6.79 17.78 0.26
C TYR A 128 8.13 18.50 0.03
N ARG A 129 8.21 19.82 0.28
CA ARG A 129 9.48 20.56 0.14
C ARG A 129 10.57 20.04 1.07
N GLU A 130 10.21 19.56 2.25
CA GLU A 130 11.17 19.00 3.20
C GLU A 130 11.68 17.61 2.78
N VAL A 131 10.82 16.76 2.18
CA VAL A 131 11.17 15.37 1.89
C VAL A 131 11.60 15.10 0.45
N LYS A 132 11.25 15.94 -0.51
CA LYS A 132 11.50 15.69 -1.94
C LYS A 132 12.96 15.49 -2.33
N ALA A 133 13.89 16.02 -1.53
CA ALA A 133 15.33 15.89 -1.75
C ALA A 133 15.96 14.72 -0.98
N ILE A 134 15.18 14.01 -0.16
CA ILE A 134 15.65 12.82 0.55
C ILE A 134 15.77 11.70 -0.48
N ASP A 135 16.98 11.16 -0.63
CA ASP A 135 17.24 10.02 -1.52
C ASP A 135 16.78 8.74 -0.82
N ILE A 136 15.64 8.21 -1.28
CA ILE A 136 15.12 6.91 -0.85
C ILE A 136 15.16 6.00 -2.06
N ASN A 137 15.92 4.93 -1.96
CA ASN A 137 16.01 3.90 -2.99
C ASN A 137 15.87 2.52 -2.33
N VAL A 138 14.64 2.02 -2.30
CA VAL A 138 14.32 0.69 -1.79
C VAL A 138 14.29 -0.28 -2.96
N ARG A 139 15.00 -1.40 -2.83
CA ARG A 139 14.96 -2.51 -3.77
C ARG A 139 14.76 -3.81 -2.99
N THR A 140 13.72 -4.56 -3.31
CA THR A 140 13.39 -5.81 -2.65
C THR A 140 12.61 -6.74 -3.59
N ILE A 141 12.43 -7.98 -3.18
CA ILE A 141 11.57 -8.95 -3.88
C ILE A 141 10.25 -9.07 -3.12
N VAL A 142 9.16 -8.89 -3.83
CA VAL A 142 7.82 -9.22 -3.34
C VAL A 142 7.55 -10.69 -3.67
N ASN A 143 7.44 -11.52 -2.64
CA ASN A 143 7.19 -12.96 -2.76
C ASN A 143 5.88 -13.38 -2.05
N LYS A 144 5.20 -12.45 -1.41
CA LYS A 144 3.92 -12.66 -0.74
C LYS A 144 3.11 -11.38 -0.67
N ILE A 145 1.82 -11.54 -0.49
CA ILE A 145 0.90 -10.47 -0.11
C ILE A 145 0.24 -10.84 1.21
N SER A 146 -0.29 -9.84 1.91
CA SER A 146 -0.97 -10.04 3.19
C SER A 146 -2.38 -9.48 3.14
N VAL A 147 -3.29 -10.15 3.83
CA VAL A 147 -4.61 -9.59 4.18
C VAL A 147 -4.52 -9.12 5.63
N GLU A 148 -4.97 -7.92 5.86
CA GLU A 148 -5.07 -7.36 7.21
C GLU A 148 -6.52 -7.12 7.60
N MET A 149 -6.77 -7.18 8.89
CA MET A 149 -7.96 -6.67 9.55
C MET A 149 -7.58 -5.41 10.31
N ILE A 150 -8.45 -4.42 10.27
CA ILE A 150 -8.29 -3.20 11.08
C ILE A 150 -8.81 -3.51 12.47
N GLY A 151 -7.96 -3.43 13.47
CA GLY A 151 -8.30 -3.65 14.88
C GLY A 151 -9.06 -2.48 15.50
N GLU A 152 -9.47 -2.64 16.76
CA GLU A 152 -10.30 -1.65 17.48
C GLU A 152 -9.59 -0.29 17.67
N ASN A 153 -8.26 -0.26 17.68
CA ASN A 153 -7.46 0.95 17.80
C ASN A 153 -6.81 1.37 16.46
N GLU A 154 -7.41 0.97 15.34
CA GLU A 154 -6.92 1.23 13.97
C GLU A 154 -5.59 0.52 13.63
N GLU A 155 -5.11 -0.40 14.48
CA GLU A 155 -3.90 -1.18 14.21
C GLU A 155 -4.11 -2.22 13.13
N SER A 156 -3.06 -2.47 12.36
CA SER A 156 -3.03 -3.52 11.34
C SER A 156 -2.78 -4.89 11.97
N ILE A 157 -3.73 -5.81 11.81
CA ILE A 157 -3.65 -7.21 12.24
C ILE A 157 -3.60 -8.08 11.00
N ILE A 158 -2.44 -8.68 10.71
CA ILE A 158 -2.29 -9.61 9.57
C ILE A 158 -3.01 -10.91 9.90
N ILE A 159 -3.97 -11.28 9.08
CA ILE A 159 -4.81 -12.48 9.23
C ILE A 159 -4.50 -13.56 8.20
N ILE A 160 -3.94 -13.20 7.03
CA ILE A 160 -3.56 -14.13 5.96
C ILE A 160 -2.23 -13.65 5.34
N GLU A 161 -1.32 -14.58 5.07
CA GLU A 161 -0.18 -14.36 4.18
C GLU A 161 -0.28 -15.34 3.00
N HIS A 162 -0.31 -14.81 1.79
CA HIS A 162 -0.41 -15.59 0.54
C HIS A 162 0.89 -15.47 -0.25
N ALA A 163 1.58 -16.61 -0.49
CA ALA A 163 2.79 -16.66 -1.30
C ALA A 163 2.46 -16.50 -2.81
N LEU A 164 3.33 -15.79 -3.54
CA LEU A 164 3.22 -15.55 -4.98
C LEU A 164 4.01 -16.59 -5.79
#